data_40001cd0e71276829aadb3015d38be14
#
_entry.id   40001cd0e71276829aadb3015d38be14
#
_cell.length_a   1.000
_cell.length_b   1.000
_cell.length_c   1.000
_cell.angle_alpha   90.00
_cell.angle_beta   90.00
_cell.angle_gamma   90.00
#
_symmetry.space_group_name_H-M   'P 1'
#
loop_
_entity.id
_entity.type
_entity.pdbx_description
1 polymer ?
#
loop_
_entity_poly.entity_id
_entity_poly.type
_entity_poly.pdbx_seq_one_letter_code
_entity_poly.pdbx_strand_id
1 'polypeptide(L)'
;MMTLRQDKGLSGFTKRSESEFDPFGAAHSSTSISAALGFTVARDLGSGVGDSIAVIGDGSISAGMAYEGLNNAGSEGRRLFVILNDNEMSIAPPAGAMSKYLSSLYANNEFYSLTQLAEGLAKNLPGPLQEGARRAKSIITGLASGGTFFEELGFSYLGPINGHDLDQLLPVLRSVKARAKGPILIHCVTKKGKGYYPAES
;
A
#
# COMPACT_ATOMS: atom_id res chain seq x y z
N MET A 1 7.01 -25.67 11.44
CA MET A 1 8.11 -24.69 11.55
C MET A 1 9.46 -25.31 11.99
N MET A 2 9.48 -26.49 12.60
CA MET A 2 10.74 -27.14 13.05
C MET A 2 11.71 -27.50 11.90
N THR A 3 11.23 -27.60 10.66
CA THR A 3 12.03 -27.98 9.48
C THR A 3 12.38 -26.79 8.59
N LEU A 4 12.05 -25.57 8.99
CA LEU A 4 12.29 -24.34 8.19
C LEU A 4 13.79 -24.16 7.94
N ARG A 5 14.18 -23.98 6.68
CA ARG A 5 15.58 -23.79 6.23
C ARG A 5 16.54 -24.95 6.56
N GLN A 6 15.99 -26.15 6.79
CA GLN A 6 16.79 -27.37 6.97
C GLN A 6 16.80 -28.20 5.68
N ASP A 7 17.75 -29.12 5.56
CA ASP A 7 17.77 -30.08 4.44
C ASP A 7 16.44 -30.88 4.42
N LYS A 8 15.84 -30.98 3.24
CA LYS A 8 14.51 -31.58 3.01
C LYS A 8 13.37 -30.97 3.83
N GLY A 9 13.61 -29.81 4.45
CA GLY A 9 12.59 -29.05 5.17
C GLY A 9 11.94 -27.96 4.30
N LEU A 10 11.15 -27.11 4.97
CA LEU A 10 10.48 -25.99 4.31
C LEU A 10 11.49 -24.91 3.87
N SER A 11 11.26 -24.35 2.70
CA SER A 11 11.99 -23.18 2.20
C SER A 11 11.84 -21.99 3.16
N GLY A 12 12.83 -21.14 3.21
CA GLY A 12 12.76 -19.87 3.94
C GLY A 12 12.01 -18.76 3.19
N PHE A 13 11.56 -19.05 1.97
CA PHE A 13 10.88 -18.14 1.06
C PHE A 13 9.75 -18.88 0.35
N THR A 14 8.80 -18.11 -0.23
CA THR A 14 7.72 -18.68 -1.03
C THR A 14 8.25 -19.60 -2.12
N LYS A 15 7.65 -20.77 -2.25
CA LYS A 15 8.09 -21.80 -3.20
C LYS A 15 6.90 -22.59 -3.73
N ARG A 16 6.63 -22.44 -5.02
CA ARG A 16 5.46 -23.03 -5.69
C ARG A 16 5.31 -24.55 -5.52
N SER A 17 6.42 -25.27 -5.34
CA SER A 17 6.39 -26.72 -5.14
C SER A 17 6.00 -27.13 -3.72
N GLU A 18 5.88 -26.22 -2.78
CA GLU A 18 5.54 -26.51 -1.38
C GLU A 18 4.06 -26.28 -1.07
N SER A 19 3.40 -25.36 -1.79
CA SER A 19 1.99 -25.03 -1.54
C SER A 19 1.33 -24.46 -2.79
N GLU A 20 0.07 -24.80 -3.01
CA GLU A 20 -0.80 -24.16 -4.00
C GLU A 20 -1.07 -22.67 -3.67
N PHE A 21 -0.90 -22.27 -2.40
CA PHE A 21 -1.02 -20.88 -1.94
C PHE A 21 0.24 -20.05 -2.13
N ASP A 22 1.32 -20.65 -2.65
CA ASP A 22 2.54 -19.95 -3.04
C ASP A 22 2.55 -19.69 -4.57
N PRO A 23 1.80 -18.69 -5.06
CA PRO A 23 1.62 -18.49 -6.50
C PRO A 23 2.91 -18.07 -7.21
N PHE A 24 3.90 -17.55 -6.46
CA PHE A 24 5.15 -17.03 -6.98
C PHE A 24 6.32 -17.45 -6.10
N GLY A 25 7.38 -17.97 -6.70
CA GLY A 25 8.63 -18.31 -6.00
C GLY A 25 9.60 -17.14 -6.00
N ALA A 26 10.05 -16.73 -4.82
CA ALA A 26 11.04 -15.64 -4.68
C ALA A 26 11.92 -15.85 -3.46
N ALA A 27 13.17 -15.41 -3.56
CA ALA A 27 14.09 -15.26 -2.44
C ALA A 27 14.56 -13.80 -2.29
N HIS A 28 14.46 -13.00 -3.35
CA HIS A 28 14.77 -11.58 -3.35
C HIS A 28 13.54 -10.76 -2.93
N SER A 29 13.74 -9.79 -2.03
CA SER A 29 12.72 -8.79 -1.71
C SER A 29 12.38 -7.91 -2.94
N SER A 30 11.35 -7.08 -2.85
CA SER A 30 11.02 -6.05 -3.84
C SER A 30 10.43 -6.56 -5.17
N THR A 31 10.18 -7.86 -5.30
CA THR A 31 9.68 -8.50 -6.53
C THR A 31 8.15 -8.49 -6.65
N SER A 32 7.43 -8.22 -5.55
CA SER A 32 5.99 -8.44 -5.45
C SER A 32 5.16 -7.60 -6.43
N ILE A 33 5.56 -6.35 -6.70
CA ILE A 33 4.80 -5.46 -7.58
C ILE A 33 4.84 -5.95 -9.03
N SER A 34 6.04 -6.25 -9.55
CA SER A 34 6.19 -6.77 -10.92
C SER A 34 5.52 -8.13 -11.10
N ALA A 35 5.64 -9.03 -10.10
CA ALA A 35 4.96 -10.31 -10.12
C ALA A 35 3.43 -10.15 -10.15
N ALA A 36 2.88 -9.30 -9.26
CA ALA A 36 1.45 -9.03 -9.21
C ALA A 36 0.93 -8.35 -10.49
N LEU A 37 1.74 -7.49 -11.13
CA LEU A 37 1.41 -6.93 -12.43
C LEU A 37 1.28 -8.04 -13.49
N GLY A 38 2.21 -8.99 -13.51
CA GLY A 38 2.12 -10.15 -14.42
C GLY A 38 0.84 -10.95 -14.23
N PHE A 39 0.44 -11.23 -12.98
CA PHE A 39 -0.85 -11.87 -12.68
C PHE A 39 -2.03 -11.02 -13.11
N THR A 40 -1.96 -9.70 -12.92
CA THR A 40 -2.99 -8.77 -13.37
C THR A 40 -3.18 -8.81 -14.89
N VAL A 41 -2.08 -8.80 -15.64
CA VAL A 41 -2.10 -8.95 -17.11
C VAL A 41 -2.70 -10.30 -17.51
N ALA A 42 -2.29 -11.38 -16.86
CA ALA A 42 -2.84 -12.72 -17.13
C ALA A 42 -4.36 -12.78 -16.88
N ARG A 43 -4.85 -12.17 -15.77
CA ARG A 43 -6.29 -12.03 -15.50
C ARG A 43 -7.01 -11.33 -16.65
N ASP A 44 -6.49 -10.18 -17.10
CA ASP A 44 -7.11 -9.37 -18.12
C ASP A 44 -7.10 -10.04 -19.49
N LEU A 45 -6.17 -10.98 -19.71
CA LEU A 45 -6.12 -11.88 -20.87
C LEU A 45 -7.02 -13.12 -20.73
N GLY A 46 -7.78 -13.24 -19.64
CA GLY A 46 -8.76 -14.32 -19.48
C GLY A 46 -8.19 -15.62 -18.90
N SER A 47 -7.05 -15.58 -18.20
CA SER A 47 -6.44 -16.79 -17.59
C SER A 47 -7.22 -17.38 -16.40
N GLY A 48 -8.31 -16.73 -15.95
CA GLY A 48 -9.10 -17.19 -14.80
C GLY A 48 -8.51 -16.86 -13.43
N VAL A 49 -7.37 -16.17 -13.35
CA VAL A 49 -6.85 -15.68 -12.06
C VAL A 49 -7.68 -14.51 -11.54
N GLY A 50 -7.72 -14.36 -10.22
CA GLY A 50 -8.46 -13.28 -9.54
C GLY A 50 -7.71 -11.94 -9.50
N ASP A 51 -8.16 -11.05 -8.63
CA ASP A 51 -7.47 -9.79 -8.35
C ASP A 51 -6.08 -10.03 -7.77
N SER A 52 -5.11 -9.26 -8.21
CA SER A 52 -3.73 -9.36 -7.74
C SER A 52 -3.45 -8.32 -6.65
N ILE A 53 -2.85 -8.77 -5.56
CA ILE A 53 -2.48 -7.95 -4.41
C ILE A 53 -0.98 -8.15 -4.15
N ALA A 54 -0.20 -7.09 -4.31
CA ALA A 54 1.21 -7.05 -3.90
C ALA A 54 1.31 -6.48 -2.49
N VAL A 55 1.99 -7.19 -1.59
CA VAL A 55 2.36 -6.64 -0.27
C VAL A 55 3.86 -6.37 -0.30
N ILE A 56 4.25 -5.16 0.06
CA ILE A 56 5.66 -4.73 0.05
C ILE A 56 5.97 -3.90 1.31
N GLY A 57 7.12 -4.16 1.92
CA GLY A 57 7.57 -3.37 3.08
C GLY A 57 8.25 -2.06 2.65
N ASP A 58 8.32 -1.10 3.58
CA ASP A 58 8.95 0.21 3.43
C ASP A 58 10.44 0.12 3.02
N GLY A 59 11.20 -0.80 3.59
CA GLY A 59 12.56 -1.07 3.16
C GLY A 59 12.65 -1.65 1.75
N SER A 60 11.71 -2.51 1.37
CA SER A 60 11.70 -3.19 0.08
C SER A 60 11.25 -2.29 -1.07
N ILE A 61 10.37 -1.32 -0.83
CA ILE A 61 9.89 -0.39 -1.86
C ILE A 61 10.97 0.58 -2.31
N SER A 62 12.04 0.73 -1.54
CA SER A 62 13.18 1.60 -1.89
C SER A 62 14.14 0.99 -2.93
N ALA A 63 13.98 -0.28 -3.30
CA ALA A 63 14.84 -0.94 -4.27
C ALA A 63 14.46 -0.57 -5.72
N GLY A 64 15.44 -0.51 -6.61
CA GLY A 64 15.24 -0.15 -8.02
C GLY A 64 14.18 -1.00 -8.72
N MET A 65 14.15 -2.31 -8.43
CA MET A 65 13.16 -3.24 -8.97
C MET A 65 11.72 -2.86 -8.57
N ALA A 66 11.51 -2.33 -7.37
CA ALA A 66 10.19 -1.86 -6.94
C ALA A 66 9.78 -0.60 -7.71
N TYR A 67 10.71 0.35 -7.92
CA TYR A 67 10.45 1.54 -8.74
C TYR A 67 10.09 1.19 -10.18
N GLU A 68 10.81 0.26 -10.78
CA GLU A 68 10.53 -0.24 -12.13
C GLU A 68 9.13 -0.87 -12.18
N GLY A 69 8.79 -1.70 -11.18
CA GLY A 69 7.46 -2.29 -11.05
C GLY A 69 6.35 -1.25 -10.89
N LEU A 70 6.56 -0.22 -10.06
CA LEU A 70 5.62 0.89 -9.90
C LEU A 70 5.44 1.68 -11.19
N ASN A 71 6.55 2.07 -11.84
CA ASN A 71 6.51 2.81 -13.10
C ASN A 71 5.75 2.06 -14.18
N ASN A 72 6.00 0.75 -14.32
CA ASN A 72 5.32 -0.07 -15.32
C ASN A 72 3.83 -0.27 -14.98
N ALA A 73 3.51 -0.57 -13.72
CA ALA A 73 2.13 -0.76 -13.28
C ALA A 73 1.29 0.52 -13.43
N GLY A 74 1.87 1.68 -13.13
CA GLY A 74 1.20 2.97 -13.32
C GLY A 74 0.94 3.28 -14.80
N SER A 75 1.93 3.03 -15.67
CA SER A 75 1.80 3.20 -17.12
C SER A 75 0.73 2.29 -17.72
N GLU A 76 0.65 1.03 -17.29
CA GLU A 76 -0.37 0.07 -17.75
C GLU A 76 -1.79 0.43 -17.24
N GLY A 77 -1.91 1.15 -16.14
CA GLY A 77 -3.18 1.62 -15.60
C GLY A 77 -4.16 0.50 -15.19
N ARG A 78 -3.68 -0.74 -15.07
CA ARG A 78 -4.51 -1.91 -14.75
C ARG A 78 -4.90 -1.95 -13.29
N ARG A 79 -6.01 -2.62 -13.01
CA ARG A 79 -6.50 -2.83 -11.64
C ARG A 79 -5.55 -3.75 -10.86
N LEU A 80 -4.64 -3.16 -10.13
CA LEU A 80 -3.65 -3.79 -9.27
C LEU A 80 -3.71 -3.16 -7.87
N PHE A 81 -3.65 -3.97 -6.82
CA PHE A 81 -3.60 -3.51 -5.44
C PHE A 81 -2.18 -3.67 -4.90
N VAL A 82 -1.62 -2.57 -4.39
CA VAL A 82 -0.33 -2.58 -3.70
C VAL A 82 -0.57 -2.17 -2.25
N ILE A 83 -0.22 -3.01 -1.30
CA ILE A 83 -0.26 -2.71 0.13
C ILE A 83 1.17 -2.42 0.56
N LEU A 84 1.45 -1.15 0.88
CA LEU A 84 2.70 -0.74 1.51
C LEU A 84 2.56 -0.95 3.02
N ASN A 85 3.29 -1.94 3.54
CA ASN A 85 3.38 -2.21 4.96
C ASN A 85 4.59 -1.44 5.54
N ASP A 86 4.31 -0.26 6.08
CA ASP A 86 5.29 0.64 6.64
C ASP A 86 5.37 0.45 8.16
N ASN A 87 6.51 -0.02 8.64
CA ASN A 87 6.78 -0.18 10.07
C ASN A 87 8.04 0.56 10.52
N GLU A 88 8.56 1.44 9.66
CA GLU A 88 9.78 2.22 9.90
C GLU A 88 11.00 1.34 10.27
N MET A 89 10.96 0.06 9.90
CA MET A 89 11.99 -0.92 10.26
C MET A 89 12.36 -1.78 9.04
N SER A 90 13.61 -1.68 8.63
CA SER A 90 14.28 -2.66 7.77
C SER A 90 15.13 -3.62 8.62
N ILE A 91 16.20 -4.18 8.09
CA ILE A 91 17.24 -4.90 8.89
C ILE A 91 17.96 -3.91 9.79
N ALA A 92 18.11 -2.66 9.34
CA ALA A 92 18.60 -1.51 10.09
C ALA A 92 17.57 -0.37 10.00
N PRO A 93 17.68 0.69 10.80
CA PRO A 93 16.84 1.87 10.63
C PRO A 93 16.86 2.34 9.18
N PRO A 94 15.70 2.65 8.58
CA PRO A 94 15.63 2.97 7.17
C PRO A 94 16.40 4.25 6.86
N ALA A 95 17.12 4.24 5.74
CA ALA A 95 17.94 5.35 5.29
C ALA A 95 17.54 5.75 3.86
N GLY A 96 17.81 7.01 3.51
CA GLY A 96 17.61 7.52 2.16
C GLY A 96 16.38 8.39 1.96
N ALA A 97 16.20 8.87 0.74
CA ALA A 97 15.15 9.83 0.40
C ALA A 97 13.75 9.23 0.50
N MET A 98 13.56 7.97 0.12
CA MET A 98 12.26 7.28 0.20
C MET A 98 11.78 7.16 1.64
N SER A 99 12.65 6.78 2.58
CA SER A 99 12.29 6.73 3.99
C SER A 99 11.87 8.10 4.53
N LYS A 100 12.62 9.15 4.23
CA LYS A 100 12.25 10.53 4.61
C LYS A 100 10.92 10.94 3.98
N TYR A 101 10.68 10.55 2.74
CA TYR A 101 9.42 10.83 2.04
C TYR A 101 8.24 10.12 2.73
N LEU A 102 8.35 8.82 3.04
CA LEU A 102 7.29 8.07 3.73
C LEU A 102 7.02 8.67 5.13
N SER A 103 8.07 8.98 5.90
CA SER A 103 7.93 9.65 7.20
C SER A 103 7.23 11.02 7.07
N SER A 104 7.48 11.77 5.98
CA SER A 104 6.78 13.04 5.74
C SER A 104 5.30 12.87 5.44
N LEU A 105 4.91 11.79 4.75
CA LEU A 105 3.50 11.45 4.53
C LEU A 105 2.80 11.14 5.87
N TYR A 106 3.51 10.48 6.78
CA TYR A 106 2.99 10.19 8.11
C TYR A 106 2.83 11.45 8.97
N ALA A 107 3.83 12.32 8.98
CA ALA A 107 3.81 13.57 9.75
C ALA A 107 2.68 14.52 9.31
N ASN A 108 2.32 14.50 8.02
CA ASN A 108 1.22 15.29 7.48
C ASN A 108 -0.17 14.72 7.80
N ASN A 109 -0.26 13.57 8.45
CA ASN A 109 -1.54 12.91 8.78
C ASN A 109 -2.38 13.70 9.81
N GLU A 110 -1.78 14.57 10.63
CA GLU A 110 -2.54 15.50 11.48
C GLU A 110 -3.38 16.47 10.65
N PHE A 111 -2.93 16.82 9.44
CA PHE A 111 -3.70 17.63 8.50
C PHE A 111 -4.91 16.87 7.93
N TYR A 112 -4.80 15.54 7.74
CA TYR A 112 -5.92 14.70 7.31
C TYR A 112 -7.00 14.55 8.39
N SER A 113 -6.63 14.52 9.65
CA SER A 113 -7.60 14.48 10.76
C SER A 113 -8.41 15.78 10.85
N LEU A 114 -7.77 16.92 10.59
CA LEU A 114 -8.41 18.23 10.51
C LEU A 114 -9.33 18.35 9.29
N THR A 115 -8.97 17.74 8.15
CA THR A 115 -9.84 17.72 6.96
C THR A 115 -11.05 16.80 7.14
N GLN A 116 -10.92 15.67 7.87
CA GLN A 116 -12.05 14.81 8.23
C GLN A 116 -13.01 15.49 9.22
N LEU A 117 -12.47 16.23 10.19
CA LEU A 117 -13.27 17.06 11.10
C LEU A 117 -14.03 18.18 10.34
N ALA A 118 -13.35 18.82 9.39
CA ALA A 118 -13.98 19.83 8.52
C ALA A 118 -15.06 19.21 7.61
N GLU A 119 -14.90 17.96 7.15
CA GLU A 119 -15.92 17.23 6.41
C GLU A 119 -17.16 16.89 7.28
N GLY A 120 -16.93 16.49 8.52
CA GLY A 120 -18.02 16.25 9.48
C GLY A 120 -18.84 17.51 9.69
N LEU A 121 -18.21 18.66 9.80
CA LEU A 121 -18.87 19.95 9.93
C LEU A 121 -19.51 20.43 8.62
N ALA A 122 -18.88 20.19 7.46
CA ALA A 122 -19.41 20.57 6.16
C ALA A 122 -20.66 19.79 5.75
N LYS A 123 -20.86 18.56 6.24
CA LYS A 123 -22.08 17.77 6.01
C LYS A 123 -23.34 18.41 6.58
N ASN A 124 -23.20 19.30 7.54
CA ASN A 124 -24.32 19.99 8.19
C ASN A 124 -24.57 21.40 7.62
N LEU A 125 -23.85 21.83 6.56
CA LEU A 125 -24.04 23.12 5.92
C LEU A 125 -25.13 23.05 4.83
N PRO A 126 -25.86 24.17 4.57
CA PRO A 126 -26.80 24.25 3.46
C PRO A 126 -26.13 24.02 2.10
N GLY A 127 -26.84 23.41 1.13
CA GLY A 127 -26.34 22.91 -0.15
C GLY A 127 -25.32 23.80 -0.94
N PRO A 128 -25.57 25.12 -1.13
CA PRO A 128 -24.61 25.97 -1.85
C PRO A 128 -23.24 26.10 -1.13
N LEU A 129 -23.24 26.06 0.19
CA LEU A 129 -22.03 26.12 1.02
C LEU A 129 -21.27 24.78 1.05
N GLN A 130 -21.96 23.65 0.88
CA GLN A 130 -21.33 22.33 0.72
C GLN A 130 -20.51 22.26 -0.56
N GLU A 131 -20.99 22.79 -1.66
CA GLU A 131 -20.27 22.80 -2.95
C GLU A 131 -19.03 23.70 -2.90
N GLY A 132 -19.13 24.85 -2.23
CA GLY A 132 -18.00 25.73 -1.94
C GLY A 132 -16.95 25.06 -1.05
N ALA A 133 -17.38 24.36 0.01
CA ALA A 133 -16.51 23.60 0.90
C ALA A 133 -15.81 22.43 0.19
N ARG A 134 -16.50 21.71 -0.73
CA ARG A 134 -15.89 20.65 -1.57
C ARG A 134 -14.85 21.20 -2.54
N ARG A 135 -15.09 22.36 -3.17
CA ARG A 135 -14.13 23.01 -4.08
C ARG A 135 -12.93 23.56 -3.29
N ALA A 136 -13.16 24.20 -2.15
CA ALA A 136 -12.08 24.66 -1.28
C ALA A 136 -11.23 23.50 -0.78
N LYS A 137 -11.84 22.37 -0.41
CA LYS A 137 -11.12 21.13 -0.06
C LYS A 137 -10.27 20.61 -1.20
N SER A 138 -10.82 20.52 -2.42
CA SER A 138 -10.09 20.07 -3.61
C SER A 138 -8.87 20.96 -3.89
N ILE A 139 -8.99 22.27 -3.65
CA ILE A 139 -7.88 23.24 -3.81
C ILE A 139 -6.88 23.10 -2.65
N ILE A 140 -7.34 22.96 -1.41
CA ILE A 140 -6.47 22.86 -0.22
C ILE A 140 -5.76 21.51 -0.20
N THR A 141 -6.44 20.39 -0.53
CA THR A 141 -5.77 19.10 -0.68
C THR A 141 -4.85 19.08 -1.90
N GLY A 142 -5.18 19.72 -3.00
CA GLY A 142 -4.30 19.86 -4.17
C GLY A 142 -3.09 20.76 -3.95
N LEU A 143 -3.20 21.77 -3.07
CA LEU A 143 -2.08 22.68 -2.74
C LEU A 143 -1.24 22.22 -1.55
N ALA A 144 -1.84 21.49 -0.60
CA ALA A 144 -1.16 20.97 0.59
C ALA A 144 -0.56 19.55 0.36
N SER A 145 -1.11 18.80 -0.57
CA SER A 145 -0.53 17.58 -1.12
C SER A 145 -0.20 17.86 -2.59
N GLY A 146 0.92 18.46 -2.89
CA GLY A 146 1.54 18.21 -4.18
C GLY A 146 1.48 16.69 -4.34
N GLY A 147 0.88 16.17 -5.45
CA GLY A 147 0.54 14.76 -5.59
C GLY A 147 1.61 13.85 -5.03
N THR A 148 1.24 12.81 -4.32
CA THR A 148 2.26 11.89 -3.79
C THR A 148 3.09 11.37 -4.94
N PHE A 149 4.34 11.00 -4.70
CA PHE A 149 5.19 10.33 -5.70
C PHE A 149 4.45 9.18 -6.39
N PHE A 150 3.59 8.48 -5.66
CA PHE A 150 2.80 7.37 -6.20
C PHE A 150 1.71 7.83 -7.17
N GLU A 151 1.09 8.99 -6.90
CA GLU A 151 0.08 9.59 -7.80
C GLU A 151 0.73 10.10 -9.08
N GLU A 152 1.93 10.66 -9.02
CA GLU A 152 2.70 11.04 -10.20
C GLU A 152 3.07 9.83 -11.08
N LEU A 153 3.24 8.65 -10.46
CA LEU A 153 3.42 7.40 -11.19
C LEU A 153 2.10 6.79 -11.72
N GLY A 154 0.95 7.40 -11.47
CA GLY A 154 -0.34 6.92 -11.97
C GLY A 154 -1.12 6.02 -11.01
N PHE A 155 -0.70 5.89 -9.76
CA PHE A 155 -1.46 5.18 -8.73
C PHE A 155 -2.47 6.10 -8.05
N SER A 156 -3.62 5.54 -7.66
CA SER A 156 -4.41 6.17 -6.61
C SER A 156 -3.75 5.86 -5.25
N TYR A 157 -3.51 6.88 -4.44
CA TYR A 157 -2.90 6.71 -3.11
C TYR A 157 -3.96 6.80 -2.01
N LEU A 158 -3.94 5.84 -1.09
CA LEU A 158 -4.77 5.83 0.13
C LEU A 158 -3.91 5.60 1.36
N GLY A 159 -3.97 6.49 2.28
CA GLY A 159 -3.26 6.38 3.55
C GLY A 159 -2.60 7.68 3.99
N PRO A 160 -1.78 7.61 5.04
CA PRO A 160 -1.49 6.41 5.85
C PRO A 160 -2.66 5.97 6.73
N ILE A 161 -2.83 4.64 6.89
CA ILE A 161 -3.90 4.00 7.67
C ILE A 161 -3.24 3.15 8.76
N ASN A 162 -3.80 3.16 9.97
CA ASN A 162 -3.34 2.25 11.02
C ASN A 162 -3.64 0.79 10.64
N GLY A 163 -2.59 0.04 10.26
CA GLY A 163 -2.72 -1.35 9.83
C GLY A 163 -3.10 -2.34 10.95
N HIS A 164 -3.04 -1.90 12.22
CA HIS A 164 -3.51 -2.70 13.37
C HIS A 164 -4.96 -2.41 13.76
N ASP A 165 -5.57 -1.38 13.20
CA ASP A 165 -6.98 -1.05 13.43
C ASP A 165 -7.83 -1.65 12.31
N LEU A 166 -8.35 -2.85 12.55
CA LEU A 166 -9.16 -3.57 11.56
C LEU A 166 -10.53 -2.90 11.33
N ASP A 167 -11.03 -2.15 12.29
CA ASP A 167 -12.30 -1.43 12.15
C ASP A 167 -12.18 -0.29 11.15
N GLN A 168 -11.00 0.32 11.03
CA GLN A 168 -10.69 1.29 9.98
C GLN A 168 -10.25 0.63 8.67
N LEU A 169 -9.39 -0.37 8.73
CA LEU A 169 -8.76 -0.97 7.54
C LEU A 169 -9.77 -1.77 6.70
N LEU A 170 -10.62 -2.60 7.30
CA LEU A 170 -11.55 -3.47 6.56
C LEU A 170 -12.56 -2.70 5.69
N PRO A 171 -13.21 -1.62 6.18
CA PRO A 171 -14.08 -0.80 5.32
C PRO A 171 -13.33 -0.20 4.12
N VAL A 172 -12.08 0.25 4.31
CA VAL A 172 -11.25 0.77 3.22
C VAL A 172 -10.96 -0.30 2.19
N LEU A 173 -10.49 -1.48 2.61
CA LEU A 173 -10.21 -2.60 1.70
C LEU A 173 -11.45 -3.04 0.92
N ARG A 174 -12.61 -3.12 1.57
CA ARG A 174 -13.89 -3.44 0.92
C ARG A 174 -14.28 -2.39 -0.11
N SER A 175 -14.14 -1.10 0.24
CA SER A 175 -14.45 0.00 -0.67
C SER A 175 -13.52 0.01 -1.89
N VAL A 176 -12.23 -0.19 -1.67
CA VAL A 176 -11.20 -0.28 -2.72
C VAL A 176 -11.50 -1.46 -3.65
N LYS A 177 -11.74 -2.65 -3.08
CA LYS A 177 -12.11 -3.85 -3.87
C LYS A 177 -13.32 -3.60 -4.76
N ALA A 178 -14.33 -2.88 -4.27
CA ALA A 178 -15.57 -2.63 -5.02
C ALA A 178 -15.42 -1.56 -6.11
N ARG A 179 -14.52 -0.59 -5.95
CA ARG A 179 -14.52 0.65 -6.75
C ARG A 179 -13.28 0.87 -7.59
N ALA A 180 -12.13 0.31 -7.22
CA ALA A 180 -10.88 0.54 -7.93
C ALA A 180 -10.95 0.02 -9.37
N LYS A 181 -10.56 0.87 -10.32
CA LYS A 181 -10.50 0.53 -11.75
C LYS A 181 -9.07 0.48 -12.28
N GLY A 182 -8.16 1.21 -11.65
CA GLY A 182 -6.74 1.28 -11.96
C GLY A 182 -5.86 0.81 -10.79
N PRO A 183 -4.56 1.04 -10.87
CA PRO A 183 -3.63 0.68 -9.81
C PRO A 183 -3.83 1.56 -8.58
N ILE A 184 -3.79 0.95 -7.41
CA ILE A 184 -3.98 1.63 -6.14
C ILE A 184 -2.93 1.19 -5.13
N LEU A 185 -2.36 2.16 -4.42
CA LEU A 185 -1.43 1.93 -3.32
C LEU A 185 -2.11 2.29 -2.00
N ILE A 186 -2.16 1.30 -1.10
CA ILE A 186 -2.73 1.43 0.25
C ILE A 186 -1.56 1.43 1.22
N HIS A 187 -1.32 2.58 1.85
CA HIS A 187 -0.24 2.75 2.82
C HIS A 187 -0.74 2.40 4.21
N CYS A 188 -0.28 1.26 4.73
CA CYS A 188 -0.62 0.77 6.06
C CYS A 188 0.58 0.97 7.00
N VAL A 189 0.38 1.74 8.06
CA VAL A 189 1.38 1.93 9.12
C VAL A 189 1.19 0.84 10.16
N THR A 190 2.27 0.14 10.48
CA THR A 190 2.25 -0.97 11.42
C THR A 190 3.42 -0.86 12.42
N LYS A 191 3.38 -1.67 13.45
CA LYS A 191 4.50 -1.86 14.39
C LYS A 191 5.02 -3.28 14.25
N LYS A 192 6.31 -3.43 13.98
CA LYS A 192 6.97 -4.74 13.89
C LYS A 192 6.87 -5.47 15.23
N GLY A 193 6.49 -6.75 15.17
CA GLY A 193 6.35 -7.58 16.37
C GLY A 193 5.10 -7.31 17.20
N LYS A 194 4.17 -6.46 16.77
CA LYS A 194 2.96 -6.10 17.49
C LYS A 194 2.22 -7.31 18.05
N GLY A 195 1.94 -7.28 19.36
CA GLY A 195 1.27 -8.37 20.08
C GLY A 195 2.23 -9.39 20.71
N TYR A 196 3.54 -9.28 20.46
CA TYR A 196 4.56 -10.12 21.09
C TYR A 196 5.60 -9.26 21.81
N TYR A 197 5.42 -9.10 23.11
CA TYR A 197 6.23 -8.19 23.95
C TYR A 197 7.74 -8.28 23.72
N PRO A 198 8.38 -9.49 23.62
CA PRO A 198 9.82 -9.57 23.40
C PRO A 198 10.30 -9.03 22.03
N ALA A 199 9.38 -8.83 21.07
CA ALA A 199 9.70 -8.26 19.76
C ALA A 199 9.29 -6.79 19.64
N GLU A 200 8.60 -6.25 20.64
CA GLU A 200 8.21 -4.84 20.71
C GLU A 200 9.20 -3.98 21.53
N SER A 201 10.15 -4.64 22.25
CA SER A 201 11.15 -4.01 23.13
C SER A 201 12.43 -3.61 22.38
#